data_d24a14e3275ef19dd03823b0aa5e6f83
#
_entry.id   d24a14e3275ef19dd03823b0aa5e6f83
#
_cell.length_a   1.000
_cell.length_b   1.000
_cell.length_c   1.000
_cell.angle_alpha   90.00
_cell.angle_beta   90.00
_cell.angle_gamma   90.00
#
_symmetry.space_group_name_H-M   'P 1'
#
loop_
_entity.id
_entity.type
_entity.pdbx_description
1 polymer ?
#
loop_
_entity_poly.entity_id
_entity_poly.type
_entity_poly.pdbx_seq_one_letter_code
_entity_poly.pdbx_strand_id
1 'polypeptide(L)'
;MPAEQFNWDDLAKYKQAGRFLDGYPDETRTFFSPYDDVHGVLKALLSSTQHSIVLNMYGYDDDELDQIIRGKLDDDHVHLQMSLDKSQAGGVHERTLLQNWQNEKTGNSIAVGQSSRGAISHLKIVIVDGVYTVKGSTNWSLSGEQKQDNELTLSRNAVIAAETRAQLDINHDNMLKQMAKAAAADGGAKARRFKPADQPAPAQEAPAGS
;
A
#
# COMPACT_ATOMS: atom_id res chain seq x y z
N MET A 1 16.47 15.59 12.14
CA MET A 1 15.60 16.33 13.08
C MET A 1 14.71 15.30 13.72
N PRO A 2 14.37 15.35 15.03
CA PRO A 2 13.40 14.44 15.60
C PRO A 2 12.10 14.60 14.81
N ALA A 3 11.44 13.47 14.48
CA ALA A 3 10.16 13.48 13.81
C ALA A 3 9.18 14.33 14.63
N GLU A 4 8.47 15.25 13.98
CA GLU A 4 7.44 16.06 14.63
C GLU A 4 6.40 15.09 15.20
N GLN A 5 6.20 15.12 16.51
CA GLN A 5 5.29 14.19 17.16
C GLN A 5 3.87 14.54 16.73
N PHE A 6 3.13 13.58 16.18
CA PHE A 6 1.73 13.76 15.81
C PHE A 6 0.92 14.15 17.07
N ASN A 7 0.24 15.28 16.98
CA ASN A 7 -0.56 15.80 18.08
C ASN A 7 -2.04 15.81 17.70
N TRP A 8 -2.81 14.92 18.32
CA TRP A 8 -4.26 14.81 18.10
C TRP A 8 -5.02 16.12 18.40
N ASP A 9 -4.60 16.84 19.42
CA ASP A 9 -5.28 18.04 19.88
C ASP A 9 -4.98 19.26 18.99
N ASP A 10 -3.97 19.16 18.14
CA ASP A 10 -3.53 20.21 17.22
C ASP A 10 -4.10 20.05 15.79
N LEU A 11 -4.91 19.04 15.57
CA LEU A 11 -5.46 18.72 14.24
C LEU A 11 -6.35 19.82 13.65
N ALA A 12 -6.87 20.71 14.49
CA ALA A 12 -7.64 21.86 14.02
C ALA A 12 -6.86 22.79 13.08
N LYS A 13 -5.54 22.82 13.15
CA LYS A 13 -4.69 23.60 12.24
C LYS A 13 -4.82 23.20 10.76
N TYR A 14 -5.24 21.97 10.49
CA TYR A 14 -5.44 21.45 9.13
C TYR A 14 -6.86 21.72 8.59
N LYS A 15 -7.77 22.24 9.44
CA LYS A 15 -9.10 22.69 8.99
C LYS A 15 -9.00 24.08 8.40
N GLN A 16 -9.67 24.30 7.27
CA GLN A 16 -9.82 25.65 6.70
C GLN A 16 -10.39 26.65 7.72
N ALA A 17 -11.35 26.21 8.54
CA ALA A 17 -11.95 27.01 9.59
C ALA A 17 -11.06 27.17 10.84
N GLY A 18 -9.92 26.49 10.92
CA GLY A 18 -9.01 26.50 12.07
C GLY A 18 -9.58 25.86 13.35
N ARG A 19 -10.75 25.20 13.26
CA ARG A 19 -11.42 24.56 14.40
C ARG A 19 -12.35 23.45 13.96
N PHE A 20 -12.66 22.53 14.87
CA PHE A 20 -13.80 21.64 14.80
C PHE A 20 -15.01 22.29 15.49
N LEU A 21 -16.22 21.84 15.16
CA LEU A 21 -17.44 22.32 15.80
C LEU A 21 -17.50 21.85 17.26
N ASP A 22 -18.18 22.64 18.10
CA ASP A 22 -18.44 22.26 19.49
C ASP A 22 -19.25 20.95 19.55
N GLY A 23 -18.87 20.05 20.44
CA GLY A 23 -19.49 18.73 20.54
C GLY A 23 -19.01 17.72 19.52
N TYR A 24 -17.96 18.02 18.75
CA TYR A 24 -17.35 17.04 17.85
C TYR A 24 -16.81 15.83 18.65
N PRO A 25 -17.02 14.58 18.20
CA PRO A 25 -16.58 13.39 18.94
C PRO A 25 -15.07 13.41 19.22
N ASP A 26 -14.66 13.08 20.44
CA ASP A 26 -13.26 13.16 20.86
C ASP A 26 -12.34 12.21 20.10
N GLU A 27 -12.86 11.07 19.64
CA GLU A 27 -12.10 10.02 18.96
C GLU A 27 -12.12 10.16 17.43
N THR A 28 -12.74 11.19 16.86
CA THR A 28 -12.91 11.30 15.41
C THR A 28 -12.59 12.70 14.93
N ARG A 29 -11.96 12.81 13.78
CA ARG A 29 -11.70 14.07 13.06
C ARG A 29 -11.93 13.87 11.58
N THR A 30 -12.73 14.72 10.94
CA THR A 30 -13.03 14.65 9.51
C THR A 30 -12.52 15.88 8.79
N PHE A 31 -11.94 15.67 7.64
CA PHE A 31 -11.37 16.68 6.75
C PHE A 31 -11.95 16.52 5.35
N PHE A 32 -12.04 17.60 4.60
CA PHE A 32 -12.58 17.61 3.25
C PHE A 32 -11.64 18.34 2.31
N SER A 33 -11.11 17.65 1.31
CA SER A 33 -10.43 18.31 0.20
C SER A 33 -11.49 18.92 -0.76
N PRO A 34 -11.17 20.00 -1.47
CA PRO A 34 -9.91 20.75 -1.45
C PRO A 34 -9.82 21.84 -0.37
N TYR A 35 -10.71 21.85 0.60
CA TYR A 35 -10.86 22.95 1.58
C TYR A 35 -9.90 22.82 2.76
N ASP A 36 -9.82 21.64 3.34
CA ASP A 36 -8.93 21.31 4.46
C ASP A 36 -7.60 20.78 3.96
N ASP A 37 -6.53 20.93 4.75
CA ASP A 37 -5.21 20.40 4.43
C ASP A 37 -5.12 18.90 4.73
N VAL A 38 -5.75 18.11 3.86
CA VAL A 38 -5.77 16.63 3.94
C VAL A 38 -4.36 16.06 3.82
N HIS A 39 -3.54 16.62 2.91
CA HIS A 39 -2.14 16.21 2.73
C HIS A 39 -1.32 16.40 4.01
N GLY A 40 -1.43 17.56 4.64
CA GLY A 40 -0.74 17.85 5.90
C GLY A 40 -1.11 16.89 7.03
N VAL A 41 -2.39 16.49 7.13
CA VAL A 41 -2.83 15.48 8.10
C VAL A 41 -2.18 14.13 7.85
N LEU A 42 -2.19 13.64 6.62
CA LEU A 42 -1.58 12.37 6.24
C LEU A 42 -0.07 12.39 6.49
N LYS A 43 0.60 13.43 6.04
CA LYS A 43 2.04 13.63 6.24
C LYS A 43 2.43 13.61 7.71
N ALA A 44 1.72 14.37 8.56
CA ALA A 44 2.00 14.42 9.99
C ALA A 44 1.81 13.06 10.66
N LEU A 45 0.70 12.37 10.33
CA LEU A 45 0.40 11.06 10.90
C LEU A 45 1.43 10.01 10.48
N LEU A 46 1.74 9.87 9.18
CA LEU A 46 2.67 8.88 8.69
C LEU A 46 4.11 9.13 9.17
N SER A 47 4.54 10.39 9.21
CA SER A 47 5.87 10.75 9.72
C SER A 47 6.05 10.37 11.18
N SER A 48 4.99 10.43 11.97
CA SER A 48 5.01 10.12 13.41
C SER A 48 5.01 8.62 13.75
N THR A 49 4.81 7.74 12.77
CA THR A 49 4.74 6.30 12.98
C THR A 49 5.97 5.76 13.72
N GLN A 50 5.76 4.95 14.74
CA GLN A 50 6.81 4.34 15.56
C GLN A 50 6.85 2.81 15.46
N HIS A 51 5.73 2.16 15.14
CA HIS A 51 5.63 0.70 15.22
C HIS A 51 5.10 0.05 13.96
N SER A 52 4.05 0.61 13.35
CA SER A 52 3.44 -0.05 12.19
C SER A 52 2.61 0.86 11.30
N ILE A 53 2.64 0.55 10.01
CA ILE A 53 1.71 1.08 9.01
C ILE A 53 1.04 -0.10 8.30
N VAL A 54 -0.29 -0.12 8.27
CA VAL A 54 -1.08 -1.06 7.50
C VAL A 54 -1.95 -0.29 6.53
N LEU A 55 -1.68 -0.44 5.24
CA LEU A 55 -2.26 0.36 4.18
C LEU A 55 -2.99 -0.52 3.16
N ASN A 56 -4.21 -0.14 2.77
CA ASN A 56 -4.85 -0.60 1.54
C ASN A 56 -5.27 0.63 0.75
N MET A 57 -4.63 0.85 -0.41
CA MET A 57 -4.81 2.05 -1.20
C MET A 57 -5.14 1.71 -2.66
N TYR A 58 -6.16 2.39 -3.20
CA TYR A 58 -6.50 2.30 -4.61
C TYR A 58 -5.58 3.17 -5.48
N GLY A 59 -5.55 4.47 -5.27
CA GLY A 59 -4.70 5.40 -6.02
C GLY A 59 -3.54 5.88 -5.14
N TYR A 60 -2.31 5.56 -5.55
CA TYR A 60 -1.07 5.85 -4.83
C TYR A 60 -0.08 6.52 -5.78
N ASP A 61 -0.05 7.86 -5.79
CA ASP A 61 0.74 8.69 -6.71
C ASP A 61 1.15 10.04 -6.08
N ASP A 62 1.44 10.03 -4.78
CA ASP A 62 1.95 11.20 -4.05
C ASP A 62 3.42 11.00 -3.68
N ASP A 63 4.29 11.85 -4.23
CA ASP A 63 5.75 11.77 -4.05
C ASP A 63 6.18 11.93 -2.58
N GLU A 64 5.55 12.82 -1.83
CA GLU A 64 5.96 13.15 -0.47
C GLU A 64 5.52 12.05 0.50
N LEU A 65 4.30 11.56 0.36
CA LEU A 65 3.82 10.42 1.15
C LEU A 65 4.61 9.15 0.82
N ASP A 66 4.97 8.93 -0.45
CA ASP A 66 5.83 7.82 -0.87
C ASP A 66 7.22 7.89 -0.23
N GLN A 67 7.85 9.07 -0.18
CA GLN A 67 9.14 9.24 0.50
C GLN A 67 9.05 8.91 2.00
N ILE A 68 7.97 9.30 2.67
CA ILE A 68 7.75 8.96 4.08
C ILE A 68 7.62 7.44 4.25
N ILE A 69 6.79 6.78 3.42
CA ILE A 69 6.60 5.33 3.45
C ILE A 69 7.94 4.59 3.22
N ARG A 70 8.75 5.03 2.25
CA ARG A 70 10.09 4.45 2.00
C ARG A 70 11.01 4.62 3.20
N GLY A 71 11.03 5.80 3.81
CA GLY A 71 11.81 6.03 5.03
C GLY A 71 11.40 5.09 6.18
N LYS A 72 10.09 4.79 6.28
CA LYS A 72 9.58 3.82 7.27
C LYS A 72 9.87 2.36 6.89
N LEU A 73 9.93 2.04 5.60
CA LEU A 73 10.32 0.72 5.11
C LEU A 73 11.78 0.38 5.47
N ASP A 74 12.65 1.40 5.49
CA ASP A 74 14.06 1.25 5.85
C ASP A 74 14.30 1.25 7.37
N ASP A 75 13.28 1.56 8.18
CA ASP A 75 13.34 1.58 9.65
C ASP A 75 13.02 0.21 10.22
N ASP A 76 14.01 -0.44 10.84
CA ASP A 76 13.89 -1.78 11.42
C ASP A 76 12.87 -1.87 12.59
N HIS A 77 12.40 -0.74 13.11
CA HIS A 77 11.41 -0.67 14.19
C HIS A 77 9.97 -0.54 13.68
N VAL A 78 9.77 -0.29 12.38
CA VAL A 78 8.46 -0.08 11.81
C VAL A 78 8.08 -1.25 10.91
N HIS A 79 6.97 -1.92 11.23
CA HIS A 79 6.37 -2.94 10.39
C HIS A 79 5.46 -2.29 9.34
N LEU A 80 5.70 -2.58 8.07
CA LEU A 80 4.89 -2.10 6.96
C LEU A 80 4.15 -3.23 6.25
N GLN A 81 2.81 -3.10 6.15
CA GLN A 81 1.98 -3.94 5.30
C GLN A 81 1.22 -3.06 4.31
N MET A 82 1.42 -3.28 3.01
CA MET A 82 0.75 -2.53 1.96
C MET A 82 -0.03 -3.43 1.01
N SER A 83 -1.24 -3.01 0.66
CA SER A 83 -2.07 -3.63 -0.38
C SER A 83 -2.45 -2.58 -1.40
N LEU A 84 -2.06 -2.77 -2.66
CA LEU A 84 -2.29 -1.83 -3.76
C LEU A 84 -3.15 -2.47 -4.85
N ASP A 85 -4.07 -1.70 -5.43
CA ASP A 85 -4.90 -2.22 -6.52
C ASP A 85 -4.11 -2.33 -7.82
N LYS A 86 -4.15 -3.48 -8.47
CA LYS A 86 -3.35 -3.76 -9.67
C LYS A 86 -3.71 -2.89 -10.88
N SER A 87 -4.91 -2.31 -10.94
CA SER A 87 -5.31 -1.44 -12.05
C SER A 87 -4.59 -0.08 -12.00
N GLN A 88 -4.11 0.29 -10.80
CA GLN A 88 -3.32 1.49 -10.55
C GLN A 88 -1.81 1.17 -10.43
N ALA A 89 -1.44 -0.11 -10.28
CA ALA A 89 -0.06 -0.58 -10.09
C ALA A 89 0.85 -0.40 -11.34
N GLY A 90 0.44 0.38 -12.31
CA GLY A 90 1.26 0.89 -13.40
C GLY A 90 2.01 2.18 -13.05
N GLY A 91 1.75 2.77 -11.90
CA GLY A 91 2.37 3.99 -11.41
C GLY A 91 3.88 3.83 -11.15
N VAL A 92 4.61 4.94 -11.21
CA VAL A 92 6.08 4.95 -11.00
C VAL A 92 6.41 4.53 -9.58
N HIS A 93 5.64 5.00 -8.59
CA HIS A 93 5.88 4.72 -7.16
C HIS A 93 5.70 3.25 -6.81
N GLU A 94 4.62 2.63 -7.25
CA GLU A 94 4.34 1.22 -6.97
C GLU A 94 5.40 0.29 -7.54
N ARG A 95 5.89 0.54 -8.77
CA ARG A 95 6.99 -0.24 -9.36
C ARG A 95 8.27 -0.10 -8.57
N THR A 96 8.59 1.09 -8.12
CA THR A 96 9.82 1.36 -7.36
C THR A 96 9.74 0.73 -5.97
N LEU A 97 8.59 0.78 -5.29
CA LEU A 97 8.36 0.07 -4.03
C LEU A 97 8.57 -1.43 -4.20
N LEU A 98 7.97 -2.04 -5.22
CA LEU A 98 8.12 -3.48 -5.50
C LEU A 98 9.55 -3.88 -5.87
N GLN A 99 10.32 -3.01 -6.52
CA GLN A 99 11.73 -3.25 -6.86
C GLN A 99 12.65 -3.18 -5.64
N ASN A 100 12.38 -2.25 -4.72
CA ASN A 100 13.18 -2.06 -3.51
C ASN A 100 12.85 -3.07 -2.41
N TRP A 101 11.73 -3.76 -2.52
CA TRP A 101 11.23 -4.67 -1.50
C TRP A 101 11.99 -5.99 -1.37
N GLN A 102 12.85 -6.34 -2.30
CA GLN A 102 13.68 -7.57 -2.22
C GLN A 102 14.67 -7.59 -1.04
N ASN A 103 14.74 -6.50 -0.26
CA ASN A 103 15.46 -6.45 1.01
C ASN A 103 14.51 -6.77 2.17
N GLU A 104 14.25 -8.03 2.41
CA GLU A 104 13.43 -8.60 3.49
C GLU A 104 13.99 -8.32 4.89
N LYS A 105 14.12 -7.07 5.31
CA LYS A 105 14.78 -6.78 6.59
C LYS A 105 13.86 -6.90 7.82
N THR A 106 12.54 -6.76 7.73
CA THR A 106 11.70 -6.59 8.93
C THR A 106 10.33 -7.24 8.87
N GLY A 107 10.11 -8.24 8.01
CA GLY A 107 8.77 -8.83 7.84
C GLY A 107 7.76 -7.89 7.18
N ASN A 108 8.24 -6.85 6.51
CA ASN A 108 7.44 -5.98 5.69
C ASN A 108 6.78 -6.76 4.54
N SER A 109 5.55 -6.40 4.16
CA SER A 109 4.79 -7.11 3.14
C SER A 109 4.05 -6.16 2.21
N ILE A 110 4.33 -6.25 0.91
CA ILE A 110 3.64 -5.48 -0.13
C ILE A 110 2.93 -6.43 -1.07
N ALA A 111 1.63 -6.26 -1.26
CA ALA A 111 0.82 -7.04 -2.17
C ALA A 111 0.15 -6.15 -3.22
N VAL A 112 0.13 -6.62 -4.45
CA VAL A 112 -0.58 -5.98 -5.57
C VAL A 112 -1.59 -6.96 -6.14
N GLY A 113 -2.85 -6.56 -6.18
CA GLY A 113 -3.91 -7.46 -6.61
C GLY A 113 -5.24 -6.78 -6.85
N GLN A 114 -6.30 -7.57 -6.75
CA GLN A 114 -7.68 -7.13 -6.85
C GLN A 114 -8.47 -7.65 -5.65
N SER A 115 -9.73 -7.22 -5.53
CA SER A 115 -10.66 -7.84 -4.59
C SER A 115 -10.79 -9.35 -4.85
N SER A 116 -11.24 -10.10 -3.85
CA SER A 116 -11.45 -11.56 -3.99
C SER A 116 -12.49 -11.93 -5.05
N ARG A 117 -13.30 -10.98 -5.51
CA ARG A 117 -14.30 -11.14 -6.58
C ARG A 117 -13.81 -10.71 -7.95
N GLY A 118 -12.52 -10.37 -8.10
CA GLY A 118 -11.94 -9.93 -9.37
C GLY A 118 -12.26 -8.49 -9.77
N ALA A 119 -12.92 -7.72 -8.89
CA ALA A 119 -13.14 -6.29 -9.07
C ALA A 119 -12.00 -5.47 -8.46
N ILE A 120 -11.99 -4.16 -8.67
CA ILE A 120 -11.02 -3.25 -8.07
C ILE A 120 -11.09 -3.31 -6.53
N SER A 121 -9.95 -3.14 -5.87
CA SER A 121 -9.86 -2.88 -4.43
C SER A 121 -9.88 -1.37 -4.21
N HIS A 122 -11.09 -0.79 -4.07
CA HIS A 122 -11.28 0.67 -4.04
C HIS A 122 -11.13 1.29 -2.65
N LEU A 123 -10.46 0.61 -1.74
CA LEU A 123 -10.22 1.10 -0.38
C LEU A 123 -9.16 2.21 -0.36
N LYS A 124 -9.32 3.15 0.56
CA LYS A 124 -8.35 4.16 0.93
C LYS A 124 -8.31 4.18 2.45
N ILE A 125 -7.54 3.24 3.00
CA ILE A 125 -7.48 2.99 4.43
C ILE A 125 -6.02 2.86 4.85
N VAL A 126 -5.64 3.56 5.91
CA VAL A 126 -4.37 3.31 6.60
C VAL A 126 -4.61 3.22 8.10
N ILE A 127 -3.91 2.28 8.74
CA ILE A 127 -3.84 2.13 10.19
C ILE A 127 -2.39 2.42 10.61
N VAL A 128 -2.22 3.33 11.55
CA VAL A 128 -0.92 3.70 12.12
C VAL A 128 -0.88 3.28 13.58
N ASP A 129 0.19 2.56 13.92
CA ASP A 129 0.52 2.09 15.28
C ASP A 129 -0.61 1.33 16.01
N GLY A 130 -1.55 0.74 15.23
CA GLY A 130 -2.69 0.00 15.78
C GLY A 130 -3.71 0.85 16.54
N VAL A 131 -3.62 2.17 16.46
CA VAL A 131 -4.48 3.12 17.19
C VAL A 131 -5.21 4.07 16.26
N TYR A 132 -4.51 4.64 15.29
CA TYR A 132 -5.07 5.61 14.35
C TYR A 132 -5.55 4.91 13.10
N THR A 133 -6.78 5.17 12.68
CA THR A 133 -7.34 4.65 11.43
C THR A 133 -7.82 5.81 10.57
N VAL A 134 -7.26 5.95 9.37
CA VAL A 134 -7.74 6.86 8.33
C VAL A 134 -8.59 6.09 7.34
N LYS A 135 -9.77 6.61 7.03
CA LYS A 135 -10.70 6.08 6.00
C LYS A 135 -11.32 7.24 5.24
N GLY A 136 -11.71 6.99 3.99
CA GLY A 136 -12.44 7.99 3.20
C GLY A 136 -12.42 7.69 1.71
N SER A 137 -12.67 8.72 0.92
CA SER A 137 -12.64 8.66 -0.53
C SER A 137 -11.31 9.13 -1.15
N THR A 138 -10.44 9.76 -0.35
CA THR A 138 -9.22 10.43 -0.80
C THR A 138 -8.18 9.43 -1.29
N ASN A 139 -7.86 9.44 -2.59
CA ASN A 139 -6.66 8.79 -3.12
C ASN A 139 -5.41 9.59 -2.71
N TRP A 140 -4.31 8.89 -2.50
CA TRP A 140 -3.03 9.54 -2.23
C TRP A 140 -2.42 10.00 -3.55
N SER A 141 -2.84 11.17 -3.97
CA SER A 141 -2.41 11.86 -5.18
C SER A 141 -2.69 13.35 -5.04
N LEU A 142 -1.91 14.18 -5.73
CA LEU A 142 -2.12 15.63 -5.75
C LEU A 142 -3.56 16.02 -6.13
N SER A 143 -4.18 15.28 -7.05
CA SER A 143 -5.56 15.53 -7.45
C SER A 143 -6.55 15.14 -6.35
N GLY A 144 -6.37 13.97 -5.72
CA GLY A 144 -7.26 13.47 -4.67
C GLY A 144 -7.24 14.33 -3.41
N GLU A 145 -6.06 14.83 -3.05
CA GLU A 145 -5.84 15.55 -1.80
C GLU A 145 -6.12 17.05 -1.89
N GLN A 146 -5.98 17.65 -3.10
CA GLN A 146 -5.99 19.11 -3.25
C GLN A 146 -7.00 19.65 -4.27
N LYS A 147 -7.62 18.82 -5.12
CA LYS A 147 -8.46 19.29 -6.23
C LYS A 147 -9.84 18.68 -6.29
N GLN A 148 -10.00 17.45 -5.81
CA GLN A 148 -11.28 16.73 -5.84
C GLN A 148 -12.02 16.89 -4.53
N ASP A 149 -13.35 16.83 -4.59
CA ASP A 149 -14.21 16.76 -3.41
C ASP A 149 -14.08 15.36 -2.80
N ASN A 150 -13.27 15.24 -1.76
CA ASN A 150 -13.06 14.00 -1.03
C ASN A 150 -13.18 14.20 0.48
N GLU A 151 -13.47 13.11 1.16
CA GLU A 151 -13.49 13.03 2.61
C GLU A 151 -12.30 12.19 3.10
N LEU A 152 -11.74 12.61 4.22
CA LEU A 152 -10.80 11.86 5.04
C LEU A 152 -11.26 11.90 6.48
N THR A 153 -11.58 10.75 7.05
CA THR A 153 -11.91 10.61 8.47
C THR A 153 -10.80 9.87 9.19
N LEU A 154 -10.25 10.51 10.21
CA LEU A 154 -9.26 9.96 11.13
C LEU A 154 -9.94 9.58 12.44
N SER A 155 -9.77 8.34 12.89
CA SER A 155 -10.25 7.83 14.18
C SER A 155 -9.08 7.45 15.07
N ARG A 156 -9.15 7.82 16.35
CA ARG A 156 -8.19 7.43 17.40
C ARG A 156 -8.85 6.40 18.31
N ASN A 157 -8.88 5.13 17.87
CA ASN A 157 -9.54 4.06 18.62
C ASN A 157 -8.93 2.70 18.25
N ALA A 158 -8.31 2.03 19.21
CA ALA A 158 -7.62 0.76 19.00
C ALA A 158 -8.57 -0.39 18.62
N VAL A 159 -9.83 -0.37 19.06
CA VAL A 159 -10.82 -1.41 18.71
C VAL A 159 -11.22 -1.27 17.25
N ILE A 160 -11.50 -0.04 16.78
CA ILE A 160 -11.76 0.25 15.37
C ILE A 160 -10.55 -0.12 14.50
N ALA A 161 -9.36 0.18 14.96
CA ALA A 161 -8.12 -0.17 14.27
C ALA A 161 -7.96 -1.69 14.14
N ALA A 162 -8.19 -2.45 15.22
CA ALA A 162 -8.10 -3.91 15.23
C ALA A 162 -9.13 -4.58 14.31
N GLU A 163 -10.39 -4.15 14.36
CA GLU A 163 -11.45 -4.65 13.45
C GLU A 163 -11.11 -4.36 11.99
N THR A 164 -10.67 -3.13 11.72
CA THR A 164 -10.26 -2.73 10.38
C THR A 164 -9.05 -3.55 9.91
N ARG A 165 -8.07 -3.75 10.77
CA ARG A 165 -6.87 -4.55 10.50
C ARG A 165 -7.23 -5.98 10.07
N ALA A 166 -8.15 -6.64 10.77
CA ALA A 166 -8.57 -7.99 10.42
C ALA A 166 -9.10 -8.09 8.98
N GLN A 167 -9.86 -7.09 8.52
CA GLN A 167 -10.32 -7.04 7.13
C GLN A 167 -9.18 -6.76 6.13
N LEU A 168 -8.26 -5.86 6.48
CA LEU A 168 -7.11 -5.55 5.62
C LEU A 168 -6.16 -6.76 5.48
N ASP A 169 -5.98 -7.55 6.53
CA ASP A 169 -5.18 -8.78 6.49
C ASP A 169 -5.78 -9.82 5.51
N ILE A 170 -7.12 -10.00 5.53
CA ILE A 170 -7.81 -10.87 4.56
C ILE A 170 -7.59 -10.39 3.12
N ASN A 171 -7.69 -9.08 2.89
CA ASN A 171 -7.45 -8.51 1.56
C ASN A 171 -6.00 -8.69 1.11
N HIS A 172 -5.06 -8.46 2.01
CA HIS A 172 -3.63 -8.60 1.78
C HIS A 172 -3.28 -10.05 1.39
N ASP A 173 -3.70 -11.02 2.18
CA ASP A 173 -3.51 -12.45 1.92
C ASP A 173 -4.09 -12.88 0.58
N ASN A 174 -5.27 -12.35 0.22
CA ASN A 174 -5.86 -12.61 -1.08
C ASN A 174 -4.99 -12.08 -2.23
N MET A 175 -4.44 -10.87 -2.10
CA MET A 175 -3.56 -10.29 -3.10
C MET A 175 -2.22 -11.02 -3.19
N LEU A 176 -1.63 -11.44 -2.08
CA LEU A 176 -0.43 -12.30 -2.08
C LEU A 176 -0.65 -13.61 -2.83
N LYS A 177 -1.80 -14.27 -2.61
CA LYS A 177 -2.20 -15.49 -3.35
C LYS A 177 -2.33 -15.23 -4.85
N GLN A 178 -2.86 -14.08 -5.25
CA GLN A 178 -2.93 -13.69 -6.67
C GLN A 178 -1.54 -13.49 -7.27
N MET A 179 -0.64 -12.81 -6.56
CA MET A 179 0.76 -12.61 -6.99
C MET A 179 1.49 -13.96 -7.16
N ALA A 180 1.37 -14.86 -6.19
CA ALA A 180 2.00 -16.19 -6.25
C ALA A 180 1.47 -17.00 -7.43
N LYS A 181 0.16 -16.95 -7.71
CA LYS A 181 -0.46 -17.62 -8.87
C LYS A 181 0.04 -17.03 -10.19
N ALA A 182 0.18 -15.72 -10.30
CA ALA A 182 0.71 -15.07 -11.49
C ALA A 182 2.18 -15.45 -11.74
N ALA A 183 3.02 -15.44 -10.70
CA ALA A 183 4.42 -15.86 -10.79
C ALA A 183 4.57 -17.32 -11.23
N ALA A 184 3.75 -18.23 -10.71
CA ALA A 184 3.75 -19.63 -11.13
C ALA A 184 3.33 -19.80 -12.60
N ALA A 185 2.39 -19.02 -13.09
CA ALA A 185 1.96 -19.03 -14.48
C ALA A 185 3.07 -18.52 -15.42
N ASP A 186 3.78 -17.46 -15.05
CA ASP A 186 4.90 -16.89 -15.80
C ASP A 186 6.11 -17.82 -15.82
N GLY A 187 6.45 -18.46 -14.70
CA GLY A 187 7.49 -19.47 -14.61
C GLY A 187 7.20 -20.67 -15.51
N GLY A 188 5.94 -21.13 -15.55
CA GLY A 188 5.50 -22.19 -16.45
C GLY A 188 5.53 -21.79 -17.92
N ALA A 189 5.25 -20.54 -18.27
CA ALA A 189 5.34 -20.04 -19.65
C ALA A 189 6.79 -19.91 -20.12
N LYS A 190 7.71 -19.47 -19.26
CA LYS A 190 9.15 -19.41 -19.54
C LYS A 190 9.75 -20.81 -19.70
N ALA A 191 9.35 -21.76 -18.86
CA ALA A 191 9.79 -23.16 -18.97
C ALA A 191 9.28 -23.85 -20.26
N ARG A 192 8.08 -23.51 -20.75
CA ARG A 192 7.55 -24.00 -22.03
C ARG A 192 8.21 -23.38 -23.25
N ARG A 193 8.76 -22.14 -23.14
CA ARG A 193 9.56 -21.52 -24.22
C ARG A 193 10.98 -22.06 -24.33
N PHE A 194 11.51 -22.70 -23.30
CA PHE A 194 12.80 -23.36 -23.30
C PHE A 194 12.63 -24.87 -23.53
N LYS A 195 12.07 -25.28 -24.67
CA LYS A 195 12.32 -26.62 -25.21
C LYS A 195 13.71 -26.58 -25.83
N PRO A 196 14.66 -27.43 -25.40
CA PRO A 196 15.89 -27.62 -26.16
C PRO A 196 15.49 -28.01 -27.57
N ALA A 197 16.03 -27.35 -28.56
CA ALA A 197 15.92 -27.80 -29.95
C ALA A 197 16.41 -29.26 -30.03
N ASP A 198 15.70 -30.08 -30.79
CA ASP A 198 15.94 -31.47 -30.96
C ASP A 198 17.44 -31.75 -31.06
N GLN A 199 17.95 -32.64 -30.19
CA GLN A 199 19.26 -33.23 -30.39
C GLN A 199 19.22 -33.95 -31.76
N PRO A 200 20.21 -33.74 -32.66
CA PRO A 200 20.28 -34.49 -33.89
C PRO A 200 20.40 -35.97 -33.52
N ALA A 201 19.63 -36.80 -34.24
CA ALA A 201 19.68 -38.26 -34.11
C ALA A 201 21.13 -38.77 -34.23
N PRO A 202 21.53 -39.75 -33.42
CA PRO A 202 22.88 -40.34 -33.54
C PRO A 202 23.07 -40.87 -34.94
N ALA A 203 24.20 -40.52 -35.56
CA ALA A 203 24.59 -41.01 -36.86
C ALA A 203 24.58 -42.55 -36.88
N GLN A 204 23.83 -43.13 -37.79
CA GLN A 204 23.88 -44.58 -38.04
C GLN A 204 25.28 -44.94 -38.58
N GLU A 205 26.01 -45.78 -37.85
CA GLU A 205 27.22 -46.37 -38.33
C GLU A 205 26.92 -47.27 -39.58
N ALA A 206 27.64 -46.99 -40.67
CA ALA A 206 27.56 -47.78 -41.87
C ALA A 206 28.17 -49.15 -41.56
N PRO A 207 27.62 -50.28 -42.14
CA PRO A 207 28.17 -51.61 -41.94
C PRO A 207 29.51 -51.74 -42.64
N ALA A 208 30.52 -52.26 -41.91
CA ALA A 208 31.80 -52.60 -42.46
C ALA A 208 31.62 -53.72 -43.51
N GLY A 209 31.96 -53.38 -44.75
CA GLY A 209 32.03 -54.34 -45.85
C GLY A 209 33.23 -55.27 -45.71
N SER A 210 32.95 -56.53 -45.89
CA SER A 210 33.90 -57.65 -46.04
C SER A 210 34.74 -57.59 -47.32
#